data_134b8142472411ce67e9b10737910853
#
_entry.id   134b8142472411ce67e9b10737910853
#
_cell.length_a   1.000
_cell.length_b   1.000
_cell.length_c   1.000
_cell.angle_alpha   90.00
_cell.angle_beta   90.00
_cell.angle_gamma   90.00
#
_symmetry.space_group_name_H-M   'P 1'
#
loop_
_entity.id
_entity.type
_entity.pdbx_description
1 polymer ?
#
loop_
_entity_poly.entity_id
_entity_poly.type
_entity_poly.pdbx_seq_one_letter_code
_entity_poly.pdbx_strand_id
1 'polypeptide(L)'
;MTDTMTRIASGLERAFAENGFASSSVGDLRDAAGVSLRTLYKYVPSREDMVYAALEHRHRRYLKLVFGDLPADPEQALGEILDRVASWMETETTRGCLFHAAVASAPHDEKLFDLLKEHKTQVAGLAASATGLAGCEIELSLLLEGLTQTWPLHGDRSVERAKLLGKLLLTAHSDITAK
;
A
#
# COMPACT_ATOMS: atom_id res chain seq x y z
N MET A 1 -9.66 6.40 15.71
CA MET A 1 -10.57 7.18 14.82
C MET A 1 -12.00 7.01 15.30
N THR A 2 -12.84 8.04 15.18
CA THR A 2 -14.29 7.88 15.39
C THR A 2 -14.90 7.04 14.26
N ASP A 3 -15.99 6.33 14.52
CA ASP A 3 -16.70 5.51 13.50
C ASP A 3 -17.04 6.32 12.24
N THR A 4 -17.50 7.56 12.41
CA THR A 4 -17.78 8.48 11.29
C THR A 4 -16.54 8.80 10.45
N MET A 5 -15.38 9.07 11.07
CA MET A 5 -14.14 9.37 10.34
C MET A 5 -13.64 8.15 9.57
N THR A 6 -13.76 6.95 10.15
CA THR A 6 -13.39 5.69 9.48
C THR A 6 -14.27 5.47 8.25
N ARG A 7 -15.58 5.68 8.35
CA ARG A 7 -16.51 5.57 7.23
C ARG A 7 -16.21 6.56 6.12
N ILE A 8 -15.91 7.82 6.47
CA ILE A 8 -15.52 8.86 5.51
C ILE A 8 -14.23 8.42 4.78
N ALA A 9 -13.18 8.10 5.52
CA ALA A 9 -11.88 7.72 4.95
C ALA A 9 -11.98 6.48 4.04
N SER A 10 -12.78 5.48 4.42
CA SER A 10 -13.04 4.29 3.59
C SER A 10 -13.77 4.63 2.29
N GLY A 11 -14.79 5.50 2.34
CA GLY A 11 -15.49 5.96 1.14
C GLY A 11 -14.59 6.75 0.19
N LEU A 12 -13.78 7.66 0.75
CA LEU A 12 -12.80 8.44 -0.01
C LEU A 12 -11.75 7.55 -0.68
N GLU A 13 -11.19 6.58 0.07
CA GLU A 13 -10.23 5.62 -0.46
C GLU A 13 -10.80 4.87 -1.67
N ARG A 14 -12.02 4.34 -1.55
CA ARG A 14 -12.69 3.62 -2.64
C ARG A 14 -12.89 4.53 -3.86
N ALA A 15 -13.40 5.73 -3.68
CA ALA A 15 -13.63 6.67 -4.79
C ALA A 15 -12.33 7.02 -5.52
N PHE A 16 -11.23 7.28 -4.80
CA PHE A 16 -9.94 7.56 -5.41
C PHE A 16 -9.32 6.32 -6.09
N ALA A 17 -9.50 5.12 -5.53
CA ALA A 17 -9.03 3.89 -6.15
C ALA A 17 -9.76 3.57 -7.46
N GLU A 18 -11.07 3.79 -7.51
CA GLU A 18 -11.90 3.54 -8.69
C GLU A 18 -11.73 4.60 -9.79
N ASN A 19 -11.79 5.87 -9.43
CA ASN A 19 -11.90 6.99 -10.38
C ASN A 19 -10.58 7.77 -10.56
N GLY A 20 -9.61 7.58 -9.66
CA GLY A 20 -8.38 8.37 -9.61
C GLY A 20 -8.56 9.73 -8.94
N PHE A 21 -7.45 10.40 -8.68
CA PHE A 21 -7.45 11.67 -7.93
C PHE A 21 -7.97 12.85 -8.75
N ALA A 22 -7.70 12.91 -10.03
CA ALA A 22 -8.11 14.06 -10.88
C ALA A 22 -9.60 14.05 -11.22
N SER A 23 -10.20 12.86 -11.39
CA SER A 23 -11.56 12.70 -11.91
C SER A 23 -12.65 12.72 -10.84
N SER A 24 -12.30 12.49 -9.56
CA SER A 24 -13.28 12.47 -8.47
C SER A 24 -13.69 13.89 -8.05
N SER A 25 -14.93 14.29 -8.31
CA SER A 25 -15.47 15.55 -7.81
C SER A 25 -15.75 15.46 -6.29
N VAL A 26 -15.90 16.62 -5.63
CA VAL A 26 -16.31 16.66 -4.21
C VAL A 26 -17.68 16.03 -4.00
N GLY A 27 -18.56 16.12 -5.02
CA GLY A 27 -19.87 15.44 -5.01
C GLY A 27 -19.71 13.92 -4.95
N ASP A 28 -18.86 13.36 -5.81
CA ASP A 28 -18.57 11.92 -5.83
C ASP A 28 -17.97 11.45 -4.51
N LEU A 29 -17.03 12.23 -3.96
CA LEU A 29 -16.37 11.93 -2.68
C LEU A 29 -17.36 11.95 -1.51
N ARG A 30 -18.29 12.93 -1.48
CA ARG A 30 -19.38 12.99 -0.50
C ARG A 30 -20.28 11.75 -0.59
N ASP A 31 -20.67 11.37 -1.80
CA ASP A 31 -21.58 10.25 -2.02
C ASP A 31 -20.91 8.92 -1.66
N ALA A 32 -19.65 8.74 -2.04
CA ALA A 32 -18.85 7.58 -1.65
C ALA A 32 -18.65 7.47 -0.12
N ALA A 33 -18.50 8.61 0.57
CA ALA A 33 -18.40 8.67 2.02
C ALA A 33 -19.75 8.45 2.74
N GLY A 34 -20.88 8.55 2.04
CA GLY A 34 -22.22 8.37 2.59
C GLY A 34 -22.58 9.41 3.65
N VAL A 35 -22.15 10.67 3.49
CA VAL A 35 -22.39 11.75 4.45
C VAL A 35 -22.89 13.01 3.74
N SER A 36 -23.39 14.01 4.52
CA SER A 36 -23.67 15.32 3.97
C SER A 36 -22.38 16.08 3.65
N LEU A 37 -22.43 17.04 2.71
CA LEU A 37 -21.28 17.91 2.40
C LEU A 37 -20.78 18.67 3.62
N ARG A 38 -21.69 19.14 4.47
CA ARG A 38 -21.36 19.79 5.76
C ARG A 38 -20.59 18.83 6.68
N THR A 39 -20.99 17.57 6.73
CA THR A 39 -20.32 16.56 7.55
C THR A 39 -18.93 16.24 6.97
N LEU A 40 -18.83 16.10 5.65
CA LEU A 40 -17.55 15.86 4.99
C LEU A 40 -16.53 16.93 5.33
N TYR A 41 -16.86 18.22 5.08
CA TYR A 41 -15.97 19.35 5.38
C TYR A 41 -15.70 19.58 6.88
N LYS A 42 -16.56 19.09 7.76
CA LYS A 42 -16.29 19.11 9.21
C LYS A 42 -15.13 18.19 9.60
N TYR A 43 -14.97 17.06 8.91
CA TYR A 43 -13.95 16.05 9.23
C TYR A 43 -12.71 16.17 8.35
N VAL A 44 -12.85 16.55 7.09
CA VAL A 44 -11.81 16.71 6.08
C VAL A 44 -12.05 18.03 5.33
N PRO A 45 -11.51 19.15 5.85
CA PRO A 45 -11.85 20.51 5.44
C PRO A 45 -11.43 20.87 4.02
N SER A 46 -10.39 20.21 3.48
CA SER A 46 -9.85 20.47 2.15
C SER A 46 -9.82 19.20 1.31
N ARG A 47 -9.57 19.36 0.01
CA ARG A 47 -9.36 18.21 -0.89
C ARG A 47 -8.10 17.44 -0.53
N GLU A 48 -7.05 18.14 -0.16
CA GLU A 48 -5.80 17.57 0.33
C GLU A 48 -6.05 16.71 1.57
N ASP A 49 -6.84 17.19 2.54
CA ASP A 49 -7.21 16.41 3.73
C ASP A 49 -8.03 15.17 3.37
N MET A 50 -8.86 15.24 2.32
CA MET A 50 -9.58 14.05 1.82
C MET A 50 -8.63 13.01 1.25
N VAL A 51 -7.60 13.44 0.51
CA VAL A 51 -6.57 12.55 -0.03
C VAL A 51 -5.75 11.92 1.11
N TYR A 52 -5.30 12.71 2.07
CA TYR A 52 -4.55 12.21 3.24
C TYR A 52 -5.35 11.20 4.04
N ALA A 53 -6.61 11.50 4.35
CA ALA A 53 -7.49 10.60 5.10
C ALA A 53 -7.69 9.26 4.38
N ALA A 54 -7.85 9.28 3.06
CA ALA A 54 -7.98 8.09 2.24
C ALA A 54 -6.69 7.24 2.27
N LEU A 55 -5.52 7.87 2.07
CA LEU A 55 -4.24 7.17 2.04
C LEU A 55 -3.83 6.63 3.42
N GLU A 56 -4.05 7.37 4.50
CA GLU A 56 -3.82 6.87 5.86
C GLU A 56 -4.73 5.69 6.20
N HIS A 57 -5.99 5.71 5.75
CA HIS A 57 -6.91 4.58 5.93
C HIS A 57 -6.40 3.36 5.14
N ARG A 58 -6.00 3.56 3.89
CA ARG A 58 -5.43 2.52 3.03
C ARG A 58 -4.16 1.93 3.63
N HIS A 59 -3.27 2.77 4.14
CA HIS A 59 -2.04 2.35 4.80
C HIS A 59 -2.29 1.36 5.93
N ARG A 60 -3.20 1.71 6.85
CA ARG A 60 -3.55 0.84 7.98
C ARG A 60 -4.17 -0.48 7.53
N ARG A 61 -5.04 -0.46 6.53
CA ARG A 61 -5.66 -1.67 5.95
C ARG A 61 -4.60 -2.57 5.30
N TYR A 62 -3.72 -1.97 4.51
CA TYR A 62 -2.64 -2.68 3.83
C TYR A 62 -1.73 -3.37 4.84
N LEU A 63 -1.23 -2.66 5.85
CA LEU A 63 -0.35 -3.23 6.86
C LEU A 63 -1.03 -4.38 7.62
N LYS A 64 -2.29 -4.21 8.01
CA LYS A 64 -3.05 -5.25 8.69
C LYS A 64 -3.24 -6.49 7.81
N LEU A 65 -3.55 -6.31 6.54
CA LEU A 65 -3.82 -7.41 5.62
C LEU A 65 -2.51 -8.13 5.25
N VAL A 66 -1.47 -7.40 4.90
CA VAL A 66 -0.23 -8.00 4.37
C VAL A 66 0.62 -8.60 5.49
N PHE A 67 0.68 -7.96 6.66
CA PHE A 67 1.60 -8.35 7.74
C PHE A 67 0.93 -8.94 8.99
N GLY A 68 -0.39 -9.06 9.02
CA GLY A 68 -1.08 -9.71 10.14
C GLY A 68 -0.88 -11.23 10.12
N ASP A 69 -0.59 -11.84 11.30
CA ASP A 69 -0.53 -13.29 11.49
C ASP A 69 0.28 -14.03 10.42
N LEU A 70 1.54 -13.63 10.23
CA LEU A 70 2.48 -14.26 9.30
C LEU A 70 3.07 -15.55 9.91
N PRO A 71 3.45 -16.54 9.06
CA PRO A 71 4.23 -17.69 9.49
C PRO A 71 5.53 -17.29 10.18
N ALA A 72 5.99 -18.10 11.12
CA ALA A 72 7.27 -17.88 11.80
C ALA A 72 8.49 -18.24 10.94
N ASP A 73 8.31 -19.12 9.95
CA ASP A 73 9.37 -19.49 9.01
C ASP A 73 9.60 -18.35 7.99
N PRO A 74 10.85 -17.87 7.82
CA PRO A 74 11.16 -16.74 6.95
C PRO A 74 10.79 -16.93 5.48
N GLU A 75 10.97 -18.13 4.91
CA GLU A 75 10.63 -18.40 3.52
C GLU A 75 9.11 -18.43 3.33
N GLN A 76 8.39 -19.05 4.26
CA GLN A 76 6.93 -19.07 4.24
C GLN A 76 6.35 -17.66 4.46
N ALA A 77 6.93 -16.89 5.40
CA ALA A 77 6.52 -15.51 5.64
C ALA A 77 6.68 -14.64 4.39
N LEU A 78 7.81 -14.74 3.70
CA LEU A 78 8.03 -14.00 2.45
C LEU A 78 7.04 -14.43 1.37
N GLY A 79 6.81 -15.74 1.22
CA GLY A 79 5.82 -16.27 0.28
C GLY A 79 4.42 -15.73 0.55
N GLU A 80 3.99 -15.75 1.81
CA GLU A 80 2.69 -15.25 2.25
C GLU A 80 2.54 -13.73 2.03
N ILE A 81 3.58 -12.93 2.34
CA ILE A 81 3.60 -11.48 2.07
C ILE A 81 3.36 -11.23 0.59
N LEU A 82 4.07 -11.93 -0.31
CA LEU A 82 3.95 -11.74 -1.75
C LEU A 82 2.57 -12.17 -2.28
N ASP A 83 1.99 -13.25 -1.75
CA ASP A 83 0.63 -13.68 -2.09
C ASP A 83 -0.42 -12.68 -1.65
N ARG A 84 -0.29 -12.13 -0.43
CA ARG A 84 -1.21 -11.11 0.08
C ARG A 84 -1.10 -9.79 -0.68
N VAL A 85 0.11 -9.40 -1.11
CA VAL A 85 0.29 -8.24 -2.01
C VAL A 85 -0.38 -8.50 -3.35
N ALA A 86 -0.24 -9.69 -3.94
CA ALA A 86 -0.92 -10.06 -5.18
C ALA A 86 -2.45 -10.00 -5.03
N SER A 87 -3.00 -10.59 -3.96
CA SER A 87 -4.43 -10.53 -3.66
C SER A 87 -4.92 -9.08 -3.45
N TRP A 88 -4.11 -8.24 -2.80
CA TRP A 88 -4.40 -6.81 -2.68
C TRP A 88 -4.47 -6.12 -4.03
N MET A 89 -3.54 -6.42 -4.94
CA MET A 89 -3.53 -5.86 -6.29
C MET A 89 -4.74 -6.32 -7.11
N GLU A 90 -5.18 -7.56 -6.94
CA GLU A 90 -6.36 -8.09 -7.61
C GLU A 90 -7.66 -7.43 -7.13
N THR A 91 -7.81 -7.25 -5.81
CA THR A 91 -9.08 -6.85 -5.20
C THR A 91 -9.21 -5.35 -4.95
N GLU A 92 -8.11 -4.66 -4.64
CA GLU A 92 -8.13 -3.28 -4.14
C GLU A 92 -7.62 -2.25 -5.17
N THR A 93 -6.86 -2.66 -6.16
CA THR A 93 -6.40 -1.78 -7.23
C THR A 93 -5.76 -2.55 -8.38
N THR A 94 -6.25 -2.37 -9.57
CA THR A 94 -5.69 -2.98 -10.80
C THR A 94 -4.69 -2.07 -11.50
N ARG A 95 -4.43 -0.86 -11.00
CA ARG A 95 -3.67 0.21 -11.68
C ARG A 95 -2.36 0.59 -11.00
N GLY A 96 -1.81 -0.28 -10.17
CA GLY A 96 -0.58 0.00 -9.45
C GLY A 96 -0.80 0.66 -8.07
N CYS A 97 0.22 1.33 -7.55
CA CYS A 97 0.20 1.89 -6.20
C CYS A 97 -0.57 3.22 -6.13
N LEU A 98 -1.61 3.28 -5.29
CA LEU A 98 -2.42 4.48 -5.10
C LEU A 98 -1.61 5.65 -4.50
N PHE A 99 -0.59 5.39 -3.66
CA PHE A 99 0.29 6.43 -3.12
C PHE A 99 1.11 7.11 -4.23
N HIS A 100 1.68 6.33 -5.15
CA HIS A 100 2.38 6.90 -6.31
C HIS A 100 1.46 7.72 -7.21
N ALA A 101 0.23 7.23 -7.43
CA ALA A 101 -0.77 7.95 -8.21
C ALA A 101 -1.16 9.29 -7.54
N ALA A 102 -1.26 9.32 -6.21
CA ALA A 102 -1.52 10.54 -5.45
C ALA A 102 -0.39 11.56 -5.60
N VAL A 103 0.86 11.16 -5.37
CA VAL A 103 2.04 12.02 -5.55
C VAL A 103 2.14 12.53 -7.00
N ALA A 104 1.89 11.68 -7.99
CA ALA A 104 1.88 12.10 -9.39
C ALA A 104 0.79 13.13 -9.71
N SER A 105 -0.34 13.11 -8.99
CA SER A 105 -1.43 14.07 -9.15
C SER A 105 -1.16 15.43 -8.49
N ALA A 106 -0.23 15.49 -7.52
CA ALA A 106 0.15 16.70 -6.79
C ALA A 106 1.66 16.71 -6.50
N PRO A 107 2.52 16.90 -7.53
CA PRO A 107 3.96 16.68 -7.44
C PRO A 107 4.70 17.69 -6.53
N HIS A 108 4.05 18.76 -6.11
CA HIS A 108 4.61 19.77 -5.20
C HIS A 108 4.08 19.65 -3.76
N ASP A 109 3.29 18.63 -3.46
CA ASP A 109 2.79 18.36 -2.11
C ASP A 109 3.81 17.52 -1.32
N GLU A 110 4.68 18.20 -0.56
CA GLU A 110 5.73 17.57 0.25
C GLU A 110 5.14 16.61 1.30
N LYS A 111 4.01 16.99 1.92
CA LYS A 111 3.33 16.14 2.92
C LYS A 111 2.86 14.82 2.30
N LEU A 112 2.39 14.86 1.06
CA LEU A 112 1.96 13.67 0.34
C LEU A 112 3.15 12.78 -0.01
N PHE A 113 4.28 13.38 -0.37
CA PHE A 113 5.52 12.65 -0.60
C PHE A 113 6.06 12.02 0.69
N ASP A 114 6.00 12.73 1.82
CA ASP A 114 6.38 12.18 3.12
C ASP A 114 5.49 10.99 3.53
N LEU A 115 4.18 11.07 3.27
CA LEU A 115 3.26 9.96 3.52
C LEU A 115 3.57 8.72 2.66
N LEU A 116 3.93 8.92 1.39
CA LEU A 116 4.44 7.85 0.52
C LEU A 116 5.69 7.23 1.12
N LYS A 117 6.68 8.06 1.49
CA LYS A 117 7.95 7.61 2.06
C LYS A 117 7.74 6.82 3.36
N GLU A 118 6.91 7.32 4.26
CA GLU A 118 6.55 6.63 5.51
C GLU A 118 5.94 5.26 5.23
N HIS A 119 4.94 5.20 4.32
CA HIS A 119 4.31 3.94 3.92
C HIS A 119 5.35 2.93 3.41
N LYS A 120 6.23 3.33 2.49
CA LYS A 120 7.23 2.42 1.91
C LYS A 120 8.28 1.97 2.93
N THR A 121 8.75 2.87 3.76
CA THR A 121 9.71 2.54 4.84
C THR A 121 9.11 1.54 5.82
N GLN A 122 7.87 1.74 6.24
CA GLN A 122 7.21 0.85 7.19
C GLN A 122 6.93 -0.53 6.58
N VAL A 123 6.50 -0.58 5.32
CA VAL A 123 6.29 -1.84 4.58
C VAL A 123 7.59 -2.63 4.48
N ALA A 124 8.69 -2.00 4.09
CA ALA A 124 10.00 -2.65 3.98
C ALA A 124 10.53 -3.15 5.33
N GLY A 125 10.40 -2.33 6.37
CA GLY A 125 10.84 -2.71 7.72
C GLY A 125 10.04 -3.89 8.31
N LEU A 126 8.72 -3.92 8.09
CA LEU A 126 7.89 -5.06 8.50
C LEU A 126 8.24 -6.33 7.72
N ALA A 127 8.47 -6.21 6.41
CA ALA A 127 8.92 -7.33 5.60
C ALA A 127 10.28 -7.85 6.07
N ALA A 128 11.26 -6.98 6.30
CA ALA A 128 12.58 -7.35 6.80
C ALA A 128 12.50 -8.07 8.16
N SER A 129 11.69 -7.54 9.08
CA SER A 129 11.45 -8.13 10.40
C SER A 129 10.83 -9.53 10.30
N ALA A 130 9.79 -9.70 9.46
CA ALA A 130 9.07 -10.96 9.31
C ALA A 130 9.91 -12.05 8.63
N THR A 131 10.86 -11.67 7.78
CA THR A 131 11.65 -12.60 6.96
C THR A 131 13.07 -12.79 7.47
N GLY A 132 13.46 -12.13 8.57
CA GLY A 132 14.84 -12.20 9.08
C GLY A 132 15.87 -11.51 8.18
N LEU A 133 15.44 -10.68 7.23
CA LEU A 133 16.28 -9.98 6.26
C LEU A 133 16.63 -8.55 6.73
N ALA A 134 17.03 -8.41 7.98
CA ALA A 134 17.47 -7.11 8.52
C ALA A 134 18.65 -6.56 7.70
N GLY A 135 18.54 -5.29 7.29
CA GLY A 135 19.51 -4.62 6.42
C GLY A 135 19.25 -4.80 4.92
N CYS A 136 18.21 -5.56 4.53
CA CYS A 136 17.77 -5.74 3.14
C CYS A 136 16.46 -4.99 2.82
N GLU A 137 16.17 -3.90 3.53
CA GLU A 137 14.93 -3.12 3.35
C GLU A 137 14.81 -2.53 1.94
N ILE A 138 15.94 -2.19 1.30
CA ILE A 138 15.97 -1.67 -0.08
C ILE A 138 15.63 -2.77 -1.07
N GLU A 139 16.23 -3.96 -0.93
CA GLU A 139 15.99 -5.12 -1.77
C GLU A 139 14.53 -5.57 -1.67
N LEU A 140 13.99 -5.61 -0.43
CA LEU A 140 12.58 -5.91 -0.19
C LEU A 140 11.65 -4.83 -0.79
N SER A 141 12.02 -3.55 -0.71
CA SER A 141 11.29 -2.49 -1.40
C SER A 141 11.28 -2.70 -2.90
N LEU A 142 12.42 -2.99 -3.52
CA LEU A 142 12.52 -3.27 -4.96
C LEU A 142 11.65 -4.47 -5.36
N LEU A 143 11.64 -5.52 -4.55
CA LEU A 143 10.84 -6.72 -4.78
C LEU A 143 9.33 -6.43 -4.72
N LEU A 144 8.87 -5.77 -3.66
CA LEU A 144 7.46 -5.45 -3.43
C LEU A 144 6.94 -4.40 -4.41
N GLU A 145 7.74 -3.37 -4.72
CA GLU A 145 7.41 -2.38 -5.75
C GLU A 145 7.39 -3.01 -7.14
N GLY A 146 8.40 -3.85 -7.44
CA GLY A 146 8.43 -4.61 -8.70
C GLY A 146 7.17 -5.42 -8.89
N LEU A 147 6.72 -6.18 -7.88
CA LEU A 147 5.47 -6.91 -7.90
C LEU A 147 4.27 -5.98 -8.14
N THR A 148 4.15 -4.92 -7.33
CA THR A 148 3.02 -3.98 -7.42
C THR A 148 2.91 -3.30 -8.78
N GLN A 149 4.03 -2.86 -9.38
CA GLN A 149 4.03 -2.15 -10.65
C GLN A 149 3.92 -3.07 -11.88
N THR A 150 4.34 -4.32 -11.76
CA THR A 150 4.23 -5.30 -12.86
C THR A 150 2.92 -6.07 -12.87
N TRP A 151 2.17 -6.08 -11.75
CA TRP A 151 0.89 -6.76 -11.63
C TRP A 151 -0.12 -6.38 -12.73
N PRO A 152 -0.36 -5.09 -13.05
CA PRO A 152 -1.30 -4.70 -14.11
C PRO A 152 -0.95 -5.23 -15.50
N LEU A 153 0.32 -5.62 -15.70
CA LEU A 153 0.84 -6.09 -16.99
C LEU A 153 0.88 -7.62 -17.09
N HIS A 154 1.10 -8.33 -15.97
CA HIS A 154 1.45 -9.73 -15.98
C HIS A 154 0.64 -10.60 -15.01
N GLY A 155 -0.18 -10.02 -14.12
CA GLY A 155 -1.01 -10.75 -13.15
C GLY A 155 -0.21 -11.75 -12.31
N ASP A 156 -0.71 -12.99 -12.19
CA ASP A 156 -0.12 -14.04 -11.36
C ASP A 156 1.34 -14.35 -11.69
N ARG A 157 1.77 -14.13 -12.94
CA ARG A 157 3.17 -14.32 -13.32
C ARG A 157 4.12 -13.37 -12.59
N SER A 158 3.64 -12.19 -12.16
CA SER A 158 4.44 -11.25 -11.37
C SER A 158 4.74 -11.81 -9.98
N VAL A 159 3.77 -12.44 -9.32
CA VAL A 159 3.99 -13.03 -7.99
C VAL A 159 4.87 -14.28 -8.05
N GLU A 160 4.71 -15.11 -9.08
CA GLU A 160 5.60 -16.26 -9.30
C GLU A 160 7.08 -15.83 -9.42
N ARG A 161 7.33 -14.76 -10.19
CA ARG A 161 8.69 -14.21 -10.37
C ARG A 161 9.20 -13.50 -9.12
N ALA A 162 8.34 -12.77 -8.41
CA ALA A 162 8.68 -12.16 -7.14
C ALA A 162 9.07 -13.22 -6.09
N LYS A 163 8.36 -14.35 -6.00
CA LYS A 163 8.72 -15.46 -5.11
C LYS A 163 10.08 -16.07 -5.45
N LEU A 164 10.38 -16.25 -6.75
CA LEU A 164 11.70 -16.72 -7.17
C LEU A 164 12.81 -15.77 -6.73
N LEU A 165 12.64 -14.46 -6.98
CA LEU A 165 13.62 -13.43 -6.57
C LEU A 165 13.75 -13.36 -5.05
N GLY A 166 12.66 -13.49 -4.30
CA GLY A 166 12.66 -13.52 -2.85
C GLY A 166 13.46 -14.70 -2.28
N LYS A 167 13.34 -15.89 -2.87
CA LYS A 167 14.16 -17.07 -2.47
C LYS A 167 15.65 -16.83 -2.71
N LEU A 168 16.01 -16.22 -3.84
CA LEU A 168 17.41 -15.86 -4.11
C LEU A 168 17.93 -14.85 -3.09
N LEU A 169 17.13 -13.87 -2.68
CA LEU A 169 17.51 -12.90 -1.66
C LEU A 169 17.76 -13.59 -0.30
N LEU A 170 16.86 -14.48 0.14
CA LEU A 170 17.01 -15.26 1.38
C LEU A 170 18.29 -16.08 1.37
N THR A 171 18.58 -16.79 0.27
CA THR A 171 19.80 -17.59 0.12
C THR A 171 21.05 -16.71 0.19
N ALA A 172 21.08 -15.62 -0.57
CA ALA A 172 22.24 -14.71 -0.60
C ALA A 172 22.50 -14.09 0.79
N HIS A 173 21.45 -13.71 1.53
CA HIS A 173 21.59 -13.14 2.86
C HIS A 173 22.16 -14.18 3.85
N SER A 174 21.69 -15.43 3.80
CA SER A 174 22.18 -16.52 4.64
C SER A 174 23.68 -16.78 4.41
N ASP A 175 24.14 -16.76 3.16
CA ASP A 175 25.54 -16.96 2.79
C ASP A 175 26.47 -15.84 3.29
N ILE A 176 25.93 -14.61 3.41
CA ILE A 176 26.70 -13.45 3.92
C ILE A 176 26.81 -13.51 5.45
N THR A 177 25.75 -13.89 6.13
CA THR A 177 25.69 -13.91 7.60
C THR A 177 26.37 -15.15 8.22
N ALA A 178 26.64 -16.18 7.43
CA ALA A 178 27.35 -17.39 7.86
C ALA A 178 28.88 -17.26 7.81
N LYS A 179 29.43 -16.13 7.32
CA LYS A 179 30.87 -15.82 7.24
C LYS A 179 31.33 -14.90 8.35
#